data_9c65deb117b978692cbc4af3bb0ae062
#
_entry.id   9c65deb117b978692cbc4af3bb0ae062
#
_cell.length_a   1.000
_cell.length_b   1.000
_cell.length_c   1.000
_cell.angle_alpha   90.00
_cell.angle_beta   90.00
_cell.angle_gamma   90.00
#
_symmetry.space_group_name_H-M   'P 1'
#
loop_
_entity.id
_entity.type
_entity.pdbx_description
1 polymer ?
#
loop_
_entity_poly.entity_id
_entity_poly.type
_entity_poly.pdbx_seq_one_letter_code
_entity_poly.pdbx_strand_id
1 'polypeptide(L)'
;QELNKCSKKSTTDTYDYVYKNTSVLTSLKFRLKDCVKNDLLTKEFEIKLYPGSVFLMPLSTNRLYTHEICPSVLNVEQIPTRMGYVIRCSKTEAIHKNGKTYIINSDNSFTELCEPSENEVVRLKDLYYKENTTADIIEYNGFNFSLNKGDYLAPII
;
A
#
# COMPACT_ATOMS: atom_id res chain seq x y z
N GLN A 1 -22.27 -2.00 21.42
CA GLN A 1 -23.29 -2.94 21.96
C GLN A 1 -23.61 -4.09 20.99
N GLU A 2 -23.54 -3.90 19.69
CA GLU A 2 -23.86 -4.97 18.71
C GLU A 2 -22.68 -5.93 18.45
N LEU A 3 -21.45 -5.52 18.67
CA LEU A 3 -20.28 -6.41 18.60
C LEU A 3 -20.37 -7.57 19.61
N ASN A 4 -21.07 -7.39 20.72
CA ASN A 4 -21.33 -8.46 21.68
C ASN A 4 -22.23 -9.57 21.13
N LYS A 5 -22.89 -9.35 20.00
CA LYS A 5 -23.71 -10.33 19.29
C LYS A 5 -22.93 -11.10 18.21
N CYS A 6 -21.68 -10.74 17.95
CA CYS A 6 -20.81 -11.47 17.04
C CYS A 6 -20.36 -12.78 17.70
N SER A 7 -20.43 -13.86 16.96
CA SER A 7 -19.90 -15.17 17.37
C SER A 7 -18.52 -15.38 16.70
N LYS A 8 -17.62 -16.10 17.38
CA LYS A 8 -16.38 -16.56 16.74
C LYS A 8 -16.69 -17.44 15.56
N LYS A 9 -15.99 -17.23 14.46
CA LYS A 9 -16.09 -18.05 13.26
C LYS A 9 -15.55 -19.47 13.47
N SER A 10 -14.49 -19.58 14.28
CA SER A 10 -13.84 -20.85 14.63
C SER A 10 -13.20 -20.75 16.02
N THR A 11 -13.11 -21.88 16.72
CA THR A 11 -12.41 -21.96 18.00
C THR A 11 -10.91 -21.68 17.92
N THR A 12 -10.31 -21.80 16.71
CA THR A 12 -8.90 -21.50 16.43
C THR A 12 -8.70 -20.06 16.00
N ASP A 13 -9.75 -19.35 15.65
CA ASP A 13 -9.69 -18.00 15.09
C ASP A 13 -10.10 -16.96 16.14
N THR A 14 -9.13 -16.56 16.95
CA THR A 14 -9.35 -15.74 18.16
C THR A 14 -9.91 -14.35 17.85
N TYR A 15 -9.63 -13.81 16.66
CA TYR A 15 -9.97 -12.44 16.31
C TYR A 15 -11.02 -12.31 15.21
N ASP A 16 -11.39 -13.41 14.52
CA ASP A 16 -12.43 -13.35 13.49
C ASP A 16 -13.81 -13.64 14.12
N TYR A 17 -14.50 -12.58 14.44
CA TYR A 17 -15.89 -12.65 14.84
C TYR A 17 -16.80 -12.58 13.62
N VAL A 18 -17.92 -13.28 13.68
CA VAL A 18 -18.88 -13.36 12.57
C VAL A 18 -20.23 -12.84 13.01
N TYR A 19 -20.79 -11.93 12.23
CA TYR A 19 -22.17 -11.48 12.38
C TYR A 19 -22.96 -11.85 11.12
N LYS A 20 -24.05 -12.60 11.28
CA LYS A 20 -24.87 -13.10 10.14
C LYS A 20 -24.02 -13.77 9.05
N ASN A 21 -23.10 -14.64 9.43
CA ASN A 21 -22.14 -15.32 8.53
C ASN A 21 -21.12 -14.42 7.81
N THR A 22 -21.00 -13.16 8.22
CA THR A 22 -20.02 -12.23 7.66
C THR A 22 -18.91 -11.95 8.65
N SER A 23 -17.66 -12.16 8.25
CA SER A 23 -16.47 -11.84 9.04
C SER A 23 -16.38 -10.33 9.31
N VAL A 24 -16.03 -9.94 10.53
CA VAL A 24 -15.73 -8.54 10.88
C VAL A 24 -14.30 -8.12 10.52
N LEU A 25 -13.45 -9.08 10.12
CA LEU A 25 -12.08 -8.78 9.71
C LEU A 25 -12.05 -8.06 8.35
N THR A 26 -11.11 -7.15 8.22
CA THR A 26 -10.82 -6.50 6.94
C THR A 26 -10.20 -7.50 5.98
N SER A 27 -10.68 -7.52 4.75
CA SER A 27 -10.12 -8.32 3.66
C SER A 27 -9.33 -7.45 2.71
N LEU A 28 -8.13 -7.91 2.37
CA LEU A 28 -7.28 -7.35 1.31
C LEU A 28 -7.32 -8.31 0.13
N LYS A 29 -7.85 -7.85 -1.00
CA LYS A 29 -8.04 -8.62 -2.22
C LYS A 29 -6.99 -8.25 -3.24
N PHE A 30 -6.44 -9.25 -3.89
CA PHE A 30 -5.49 -9.12 -4.98
C PHE A 30 -6.08 -9.68 -6.26
N ARG A 31 -5.94 -8.94 -7.36
CA ARG A 31 -6.32 -9.40 -8.70
C ARG A 31 -5.13 -9.25 -9.64
N LEU A 32 -4.83 -10.31 -10.39
CA LEU A 32 -3.83 -10.27 -11.44
C LEU A 32 -4.23 -9.20 -12.48
N LYS A 33 -3.29 -8.33 -12.87
CA LYS A 33 -3.54 -7.31 -13.88
C LYS A 33 -3.83 -7.95 -15.24
N ASP A 34 -4.76 -7.43 -16.00
CA ASP A 34 -5.19 -7.98 -17.29
C ASP A 34 -4.07 -8.00 -18.32
N CYS A 35 -3.08 -7.12 -18.18
CA CYS A 35 -1.90 -7.08 -19.06
C CYS A 35 -0.90 -8.22 -18.78
N VAL A 36 -1.01 -8.92 -17.65
CA VAL A 36 -0.10 -10.04 -17.29
C VAL A 36 -0.63 -11.33 -17.87
N LYS A 37 0.06 -11.87 -18.85
CA LYS A 37 -0.28 -13.15 -19.53
C LYS A 37 0.56 -14.29 -18.95
N ASN A 38 0.18 -14.80 -17.79
CA ASN A 38 0.83 -15.93 -17.14
C ASN A 38 -0.20 -16.81 -16.43
N ASP A 39 -0.51 -17.95 -17.02
CA ASP A 39 -1.52 -18.89 -16.51
C ASP A 39 -1.08 -19.65 -15.25
N LEU A 40 0.20 -19.59 -14.87
CA LEU A 40 0.71 -20.20 -13.65
C LEU A 40 0.43 -19.33 -12.42
N LEU A 41 0.07 -18.06 -12.61
CA LEU A 41 -0.24 -17.15 -11.52
C LEU A 41 -1.71 -17.25 -11.11
N THR A 42 -1.95 -17.18 -9.81
CA THR A 42 -3.31 -17.12 -9.27
C THR A 42 -3.99 -15.84 -9.71
N LYS A 43 -5.14 -15.95 -10.39
CA LYS A 43 -5.86 -14.79 -10.93
C LYS A 43 -6.39 -13.85 -9.85
N GLU A 44 -6.84 -14.41 -8.74
CA GLU A 44 -7.39 -13.65 -7.63
C GLU A 44 -7.18 -14.40 -6.30
N PHE A 45 -6.82 -13.67 -5.25
CA PHE A 45 -6.76 -14.20 -3.89
C PHE A 45 -7.07 -13.12 -2.86
N GLU A 46 -7.40 -13.53 -1.66
CA GLU A 46 -7.81 -12.65 -0.57
C GLU A 46 -7.07 -13.02 0.72
N ILE A 47 -6.65 -12.00 1.45
CA ILE A 47 -5.98 -12.13 2.74
C ILE A 47 -6.81 -11.44 3.80
N LYS A 48 -7.09 -12.13 4.90
CA LYS A 48 -7.71 -11.54 6.08
C LYS A 48 -6.66 -10.82 6.92
N LEU A 49 -6.95 -9.58 7.28
CA LEU A 49 -6.06 -8.75 8.09
C LEU A 49 -6.47 -8.86 9.56
N TYR A 50 -5.69 -9.60 10.31
CA TYR A 50 -5.88 -9.80 11.75
C TYR A 50 -5.27 -8.68 12.57
N PRO A 51 -5.80 -8.38 13.77
CA PRO A 51 -5.15 -7.49 14.72
C PRO A 51 -3.73 -7.96 15.04
N GLY A 52 -2.77 -7.02 15.03
CA GLY A 52 -1.36 -7.31 15.28
C GLY A 52 -0.63 -8.06 14.16
N SER A 53 -1.27 -8.32 13.01
CA SER A 53 -0.58 -8.93 11.87
C SER A 53 0.31 -7.93 11.14
N VAL A 54 1.42 -8.45 10.58
CA VAL A 54 2.31 -7.73 9.67
C VAL A 54 2.18 -8.35 8.30
N PHE A 55 1.95 -7.53 7.30
CA PHE A 55 1.87 -7.95 5.91
C PHE A 55 3.02 -7.33 5.10
N LEU A 56 3.82 -8.18 4.47
CA LEU A 56 4.92 -7.76 3.61
C LEU A 56 4.52 -7.97 2.14
N MET A 57 4.55 -6.91 1.37
CA MET A 57 4.25 -6.96 -0.06
C MET A 57 5.51 -6.66 -0.88
N PRO A 58 6.10 -7.64 -1.56
CA PRO A 58 7.21 -7.41 -2.47
C PRO A 58 6.81 -6.52 -3.65
N LEU A 59 7.75 -5.79 -4.20
CA LEU A 59 7.53 -4.95 -5.39
C LEU A 59 7.01 -5.76 -6.58
N SER A 60 7.48 -7.01 -6.74
CA SER A 60 7.00 -7.93 -7.77
C SER A 60 5.48 -8.17 -7.66
N THR A 61 4.97 -8.40 -6.45
CA THR A 61 3.52 -8.55 -6.24
C THR A 61 2.78 -7.28 -6.60
N ASN A 62 3.29 -6.11 -6.20
CA ASN A 62 2.66 -4.83 -6.53
C ASN A 62 2.65 -4.55 -8.05
N ARG A 63 3.65 -5.03 -8.79
CA ARG A 63 3.70 -4.92 -10.25
C ARG A 63 2.72 -5.86 -10.97
N LEU A 64 2.55 -7.08 -10.46
CA LEU A 64 1.71 -8.10 -11.08
C LEU A 64 0.23 -7.97 -10.73
N TYR A 65 -0.09 -7.48 -9.53
CA TYR A 65 -1.44 -7.46 -8.99
C TYR A 65 -1.90 -6.04 -8.67
N THR A 66 -3.17 -5.77 -8.94
CA THR A 66 -3.89 -4.71 -8.24
C THR A 66 -4.35 -5.21 -6.88
N HIS A 67 -4.52 -4.33 -5.91
CA HIS A 67 -5.02 -4.70 -4.58
C HIS A 67 -5.99 -3.65 -4.05
N GLU A 68 -6.97 -4.13 -3.31
CA GLU A 68 -7.99 -3.29 -2.70
C GLU A 68 -8.42 -3.81 -1.33
N ILE A 69 -8.83 -2.90 -0.47
CA ILE A 69 -9.55 -3.27 0.75
C ILE A 69 -11.00 -3.56 0.36
N CYS A 70 -11.46 -4.77 0.60
CA CYS A 70 -12.85 -5.13 0.32
C CYS A 70 -13.80 -4.35 1.24
N PRO A 71 -14.85 -3.74 0.70
CA PRO A 71 -15.88 -3.13 1.52
C PRO A 71 -16.61 -4.21 2.33
N SER A 72 -16.94 -3.87 3.57
CA SER A 72 -17.80 -4.74 4.38
C SER A 72 -19.27 -4.51 4.03
N VAL A 73 -20.04 -5.58 4.08
CA VAL A 73 -21.53 -5.51 4.00
C VAL A 73 -22.18 -5.25 5.35
N LEU A 74 -21.38 -5.23 6.43
CA LEU A 74 -21.84 -4.92 7.78
C LEU A 74 -22.01 -3.41 7.94
N ASN A 75 -22.94 -3.00 8.79
CA ASN A 75 -23.08 -1.61 9.19
C ASN A 75 -21.81 -1.12 9.90
N VAL A 76 -21.48 0.15 9.75
CA VAL A 76 -20.28 0.76 10.33
C VAL A 76 -20.17 0.54 11.85
N GLU A 77 -21.30 0.51 12.57
CA GLU A 77 -21.35 0.26 14.00
C GLU A 77 -20.98 -1.16 14.42
N GLN A 78 -21.00 -2.10 13.47
CA GLN A 78 -20.66 -3.50 13.67
C GLN A 78 -19.20 -3.81 13.30
N ILE A 79 -18.51 -2.84 12.67
CA ILE A 79 -17.12 -2.99 12.24
C ILE A 79 -16.21 -2.36 13.29
N PRO A 80 -15.27 -3.11 13.88
CA PRO A 80 -14.32 -2.54 14.82
C PRO A 80 -13.40 -1.53 14.11
N THR A 81 -13.05 -0.46 14.81
CA THR A 81 -12.07 0.51 14.32
C THR A 81 -10.74 -0.18 14.08
N ARG A 82 -10.20 -0.02 12.88
CA ARG A 82 -8.89 -0.55 12.49
C ARG A 82 -7.89 0.59 12.32
N MET A 83 -6.74 0.44 12.94
CA MET A 83 -5.59 1.29 12.71
C MET A 83 -4.51 0.47 11.99
N GLY A 84 -3.89 1.03 10.97
CA GLY A 84 -2.82 0.39 10.21
C GLY A 84 -1.69 1.37 9.92
N TYR A 85 -0.47 0.86 9.96
CA TYR A 85 0.72 1.58 9.56
C TYR A 85 1.25 1.01 8.25
N VAL A 86 1.66 1.88 7.35
CA VAL A 86 2.31 1.49 6.09
C VAL A 86 3.73 2.02 6.11
N ILE A 87 4.70 1.10 6.02
CA ILE A 87 6.12 1.42 5.90
C ILE A 87 6.54 1.04 4.49
N ARG A 88 7.16 1.97 3.78
CA ARG A 88 7.71 1.73 2.44
C ARG A 88 9.23 1.85 2.50
N CYS A 89 9.90 0.83 1.97
CA CYS A 89 11.35 0.85 1.82
C CYS A 89 11.70 1.27 0.39
N SER A 90 12.64 2.20 0.26
CA SER A 90 13.24 2.61 -1.00
C SER A 90 14.74 2.29 -0.99
N LYS A 91 15.32 2.07 -2.16
CA LYS A 91 16.77 2.05 -2.34
C LYS A 91 17.39 3.45 -2.45
N THR A 92 16.53 4.45 -2.60
CA THR A 92 16.96 5.85 -2.65
C THR A 92 17.44 6.27 -1.28
N GLU A 93 18.69 6.65 -1.18
CA GLU A 93 19.26 7.22 0.03
C GLU A 93 18.99 8.71 0.09
N ALA A 94 18.72 9.23 1.28
CA ALA A 94 18.47 10.65 1.49
C ALA A 94 19.14 11.14 2.77
N ILE A 95 19.47 12.43 2.79
CA ILE A 95 20.02 13.10 3.96
C ILE A 95 19.21 14.37 4.25
N HIS A 96 18.91 14.61 5.53
CA HIS A 96 18.31 15.86 5.98
C HIS A 96 19.40 16.77 6.59
N LYS A 97 19.56 17.95 6.02
CA LYS A 97 20.52 18.96 6.53
C LYS A 97 20.01 20.37 6.28
N ASN A 98 20.30 21.28 7.19
CA ASN A 98 19.92 22.70 7.08
C ASN A 98 18.42 22.91 6.80
N GLY A 99 17.56 22.07 7.40
CA GLY A 99 16.10 22.17 7.25
C GLY A 99 15.57 21.68 5.90
N LYS A 100 16.38 20.97 5.10
CA LYS A 100 16.01 20.43 3.78
C LYS A 100 16.44 18.98 3.64
N THR A 101 15.70 18.23 2.86
CA THR A 101 16.04 16.86 2.50
C THR A 101 16.65 16.81 1.09
N TYR A 102 17.68 16.01 0.95
CA TYR A 102 18.41 15.80 -0.31
C TYR A 102 18.47 14.31 -0.63
N ILE A 103 18.21 13.96 -1.89
CA ILE A 103 18.45 12.64 -2.44
C ILE A 103 19.94 12.52 -2.74
N ILE A 104 20.53 11.38 -2.38
CA ILE A 104 21.91 11.05 -2.71
C ILE A 104 21.90 10.27 -4.03
N ASN A 105 22.46 10.85 -5.07
CA ASN A 105 22.55 10.21 -6.38
C ASN A 105 23.70 9.18 -6.43
N SER A 106 23.70 8.33 -7.46
CA SER A 106 24.72 7.30 -7.64
C SER A 106 26.14 7.82 -7.83
N ASP A 107 26.28 9.07 -8.25
CA ASP A 107 27.54 9.80 -8.38
C ASP A 107 27.95 10.57 -7.11
N ASN A 108 27.25 10.34 -6.00
CA ASN A 108 27.36 11.05 -4.73
C ASN A 108 27.02 12.55 -4.80
N SER A 109 26.40 13.02 -5.86
CA SER A 109 25.81 14.36 -5.89
C SER A 109 24.51 14.40 -5.09
N PHE A 110 24.08 15.60 -4.72
CA PHE A 110 22.88 15.84 -3.94
C PHE A 110 21.83 16.57 -4.76
N THR A 111 20.61 16.03 -4.80
CA THR A 111 19.46 16.71 -5.41
C THR A 111 18.47 17.07 -4.30
N GLU A 112 18.13 18.34 -4.18
CA GLU A 112 17.13 18.79 -3.19
C GLU A 112 15.77 18.17 -3.47
N LEU A 113 15.12 17.62 -2.45
CA LEU A 113 13.76 17.14 -2.52
C LEU A 113 12.82 18.35 -2.48
N CYS A 114 12.12 18.60 -3.57
CA CYS A 114 11.21 19.73 -3.74
C CYS A 114 9.74 19.26 -3.67
N GLU A 115 8.82 20.14 -3.30
CA GLU A 115 7.40 19.84 -3.45
C GLU A 115 7.04 19.74 -4.94
N PRO A 116 6.19 18.76 -5.34
CA PRO A 116 5.86 18.55 -6.72
C PRO A 116 5.01 19.68 -7.30
N SER A 117 5.32 20.09 -8.51
CA SER A 117 4.42 20.89 -9.32
C SER A 117 3.21 20.07 -9.80
N GLU A 118 2.14 20.75 -10.22
CA GLU A 118 0.96 20.08 -10.79
C GLU A 118 1.32 19.20 -12.01
N ASN A 119 2.20 19.68 -12.87
CA ASN A 119 2.65 18.95 -14.05
C ASN A 119 3.41 17.66 -13.69
N GLU A 120 4.23 17.69 -12.65
CA GLU A 120 4.96 16.51 -12.18
C GLU A 120 4.00 15.48 -11.57
N VAL A 121 2.98 15.93 -10.85
CA VAL A 121 1.93 15.03 -10.34
C VAL A 121 1.14 14.38 -11.48
N VAL A 122 0.81 15.13 -12.53
CA VAL A 122 0.15 14.59 -13.73
C VAL A 122 1.05 13.54 -14.40
N ARG A 123 2.33 13.88 -14.64
CA ARG A 123 3.30 12.94 -15.22
C ARG A 123 3.44 11.66 -14.40
N LEU A 124 3.47 11.76 -13.07
CA LEU A 124 3.51 10.59 -12.18
C LEU A 124 2.26 9.73 -12.32
N LYS A 125 1.07 10.34 -12.39
CA LYS A 125 -0.19 9.62 -12.61
C LYS A 125 -0.22 8.90 -13.95
N ASP A 126 0.32 9.49 -15.00
CA ASP A 126 0.43 8.84 -16.32
C ASP A 126 1.35 7.61 -16.28
N LEU A 127 2.44 7.67 -15.53
CA LEU A 127 3.31 6.52 -15.33
C LEU A 127 2.62 5.41 -14.53
N TYR A 128 1.87 5.76 -13.48
CA TYR A 128 1.03 4.79 -12.74
C TYR A 128 -0.04 4.15 -13.65
N TYR A 129 -0.67 4.93 -14.49
CA TYR A 129 -1.63 4.40 -15.44
C TYR A 129 -0.97 3.38 -16.38
N LYS A 130 0.19 3.72 -16.96
CA LYS A 130 0.97 2.81 -17.82
C LYS A 130 1.37 1.54 -17.07
N GLU A 131 1.90 1.65 -15.85
CA GLU A 131 2.28 0.49 -15.02
C GLU A 131 1.11 -0.45 -14.74
N ASN A 132 -0.11 0.08 -14.66
CA ASN A 132 -1.31 -0.72 -14.41
C ASN A 132 -1.99 -1.28 -15.67
N THR A 133 -1.68 -0.75 -16.84
CA THR A 133 -2.35 -1.10 -18.11
C THR A 133 -1.43 -1.80 -19.12
N THR A 134 -0.11 -1.78 -18.91
CA THR A 134 0.85 -2.46 -19.77
C THR A 134 1.64 -3.52 -19.01
N ALA A 135 2.29 -4.43 -19.74
CA ALA A 135 3.22 -5.41 -19.18
C ALA A 135 4.64 -4.87 -19.02
N ASP A 136 4.88 -3.63 -19.43
CA ASP A 136 6.20 -2.99 -19.43
C ASP A 136 6.66 -2.67 -18.01
N ILE A 137 7.96 -2.71 -17.80
CA ILE A 137 8.57 -2.19 -16.59
C ILE A 137 8.67 -0.67 -16.73
N ILE A 138 7.88 0.05 -15.96
CA ILE A 138 7.88 1.50 -15.96
C ILE A 138 8.95 2.02 -15.02
N GLU A 139 9.83 2.89 -15.52
CA GLU A 139 10.84 3.56 -14.73
C GLU A 139 10.35 4.94 -14.28
N TYR A 140 10.50 5.24 -12.99
CA TYR A 140 10.10 6.50 -12.37
C TYR A 140 11.29 7.46 -12.23
N ASN A 141 12.03 7.63 -13.31
CA ASN A 141 13.20 8.48 -13.31
C ASN A 141 12.86 9.97 -13.45
N GLY A 142 13.73 10.81 -12.90
CA GLY A 142 13.65 12.28 -13.04
C GLY A 142 12.58 12.92 -12.15
N PHE A 143 12.24 12.30 -11.03
CA PHE A 143 11.45 12.91 -9.96
C PHE A 143 12.37 13.22 -8.78
N ASN A 144 12.28 14.45 -8.29
CA ASN A 144 12.97 14.91 -7.08
C ASN A 144 11.97 15.37 -6.02
N PHE A 145 10.83 14.70 -5.94
CA PHE A 145 9.80 14.96 -4.95
C PHE A 145 9.28 13.66 -4.32
N SER A 146 8.62 13.79 -3.17
CA SER A 146 7.84 12.73 -2.55
C SER A 146 6.39 13.16 -2.39
N LEU A 147 5.46 12.20 -2.48
CA LEU A 147 4.06 12.41 -2.10
C LEU A 147 3.85 12.29 -0.57
N ASN A 148 4.86 11.81 0.13
CA ASN A 148 4.84 11.70 1.58
C ASN A 148 5.44 12.95 2.22
N LYS A 149 4.62 13.74 2.89
CA LYS A 149 5.08 14.97 3.56
C LYS A 149 6.14 14.74 4.64
N GLY A 150 6.17 13.54 5.23
CA GLY A 150 7.19 13.16 6.21
C GLY A 150 8.62 13.17 5.66
N ASP A 151 8.78 12.95 4.36
CA ASP A 151 10.10 12.89 3.72
C ASP A 151 10.79 14.27 3.64
N TYR A 152 10.05 15.35 3.85
CA TYR A 152 10.56 16.72 3.90
C TYR A 152 10.96 17.17 5.31
N LEU A 153 10.66 16.36 6.31
CA LEU A 153 10.91 16.68 7.71
C LEU A 153 12.22 16.03 8.21
N ALA A 154 12.80 16.61 9.24
CA ALA A 154 13.92 15.99 9.94
C ALA A 154 13.49 14.62 10.52
N PRO A 155 14.32 13.57 10.39
CA PRO A 155 14.06 12.30 11.06
C PRO A 155 13.94 12.51 12.57
N ILE A 156 12.96 11.87 13.19
CA ILE A 156 12.86 11.79 14.63
C ILE A 156 13.82 10.66 15.07
N ILE A 157 14.89 11.03 15.76
CA ILE A 157 15.90 10.11 16.29
C ILE A 157 15.58 9.82 17.74
#